data_7f54e9357ab8a83aa04242c0b67e3507
#
_entry.id   7f54e9357ab8a83aa04242c0b67e3507
#
_cell.length_a   1.000
_cell.length_b   1.000
_cell.length_c   1.000
_cell.angle_alpha   90.00
_cell.angle_beta   90.00
_cell.angle_gamma   90.00
#
_symmetry.space_group_name_H-M   'P 1'
#
loop_
_entity.id
_entity.type
_entity.pdbx_description
1 polymer ?
#
loop_
_entity_poly.entity_id
_entity_poly.type
_entity_poly.pdbx_seq_one_letter_code
_entity_poly.pdbx_strand_id
1 'polypeptide(L)'
;MKRILYIVIGISLTACLTEVDLSDLRESPRLVVNGVAVAGEPLRLSVTRTWFYTDDHPNVVIPDATVRLYVNDHYEETIPFVPGDTLFNAAGSYQAAFVPKMADRLRLEVSAPGYEAIHAETVIPQASQLLEAKAVREVSTADSTVKRVVYSISFQDAVEEENYYLFRLEEGNLINEVDSMYSWRVLYLDYAEEPLFVQSTSALDQILFSQYLSGYDGRVFSDETINGKSYTIRLQTSTHYVSEATKRLRVRLYAISADYYRYLKTLQDQSDRSFANHLIDAGLAEPIRVYSNIDGGLGIFGGCAPNRMEVDYE
;
A
#
# COMPACT_ATOMS: atom_id res chain seq x y z
N MET A 1 -62.41 -3.50 -8.15
CA MET A 1 -61.02 -3.70 -8.62
C MET A 1 -60.05 -2.58 -8.12
N LYS A 2 -60.30 -1.28 -8.33
CA LYS A 2 -59.43 -0.21 -7.84
C LYS A 2 -59.18 -0.22 -6.32
N ARG A 3 -60.19 -0.50 -5.48
CA ARG A 3 -60.03 -0.57 -4.01
C ARG A 3 -59.17 -1.74 -3.54
N ILE A 4 -59.19 -2.88 -4.22
CA ILE A 4 -58.34 -4.03 -3.92
C ILE A 4 -56.87 -3.75 -4.29
N LEU A 5 -56.63 -3.01 -5.38
CA LEU A 5 -55.32 -2.59 -5.81
C LEU A 5 -54.64 -1.69 -4.77
N TYR A 6 -55.35 -0.76 -4.15
CA TYR A 6 -54.82 0.09 -3.07
C TYR A 6 -54.49 -0.67 -1.80
N ILE A 7 -55.22 -1.73 -1.48
CA ILE A 7 -54.95 -2.59 -0.32
C ILE A 7 -53.71 -3.43 -0.57
N VAL A 8 -53.51 -3.97 -1.76
CA VAL A 8 -52.30 -4.73 -2.11
C VAL A 8 -51.05 -3.84 -2.13
N ILE A 9 -51.14 -2.61 -2.64
CA ILE A 9 -50.06 -1.63 -2.60
C ILE A 9 -49.74 -1.19 -1.16
N GLY A 10 -50.73 -1.05 -0.29
CA GLY A 10 -50.55 -0.71 1.12
C GLY A 10 -49.83 -1.79 1.94
N ILE A 11 -50.02 -3.06 1.60
CA ILE A 11 -49.36 -4.19 2.30
C ILE A 11 -47.91 -4.37 1.86
N SER A 12 -47.56 -3.99 0.62
CA SER A 12 -46.18 -4.10 0.12
C SER A 12 -45.24 -3.01 0.67
N LEU A 13 -45.73 -2.01 1.39
CA LEU A 13 -44.90 -0.94 1.99
C LEU A 13 -44.52 -1.20 3.46
N THR A 14 -45.00 -2.27 4.07
CA THR A 14 -44.53 -2.70 5.40
C THR A 14 -43.30 -3.60 5.28
N ALA A 15 -42.23 -3.11 4.66
CA ALA A 15 -40.90 -3.70 4.81
C ALA A 15 -40.43 -3.38 6.23
N CYS A 16 -40.61 -4.32 7.16
CA CYS A 16 -39.95 -4.26 8.46
C CYS A 16 -38.44 -4.26 8.21
N LEU A 17 -37.79 -3.14 8.46
CA LEU A 17 -36.36 -3.12 8.74
C LEU A 17 -36.16 -3.87 10.05
N THR A 18 -35.78 -5.14 9.97
CA THR A 18 -35.37 -5.89 11.15
C THR A 18 -33.93 -5.42 11.44
N GLU A 19 -33.75 -4.70 12.52
CA GLU A 19 -32.38 -4.46 13.03
C GLU A 19 -31.77 -5.82 13.36
N VAL A 20 -30.72 -6.18 12.67
CA VAL A 20 -29.95 -7.39 13.00
C VAL A 20 -29.09 -7.05 14.20
N ASP A 21 -29.36 -7.69 15.34
CA ASP A 21 -28.47 -7.58 16.51
C ASP A 21 -27.17 -8.33 16.22
N LEU A 22 -26.08 -7.59 16.22
CA LEU A 22 -24.74 -8.10 15.94
C LEU A 22 -23.86 -8.07 17.21
N SER A 23 -24.44 -7.83 18.38
CA SER A 23 -23.72 -7.79 19.65
C SER A 23 -22.96 -9.08 19.95
N ASP A 24 -23.51 -10.23 19.55
CA ASP A 24 -22.87 -11.55 19.72
C ASP A 24 -21.59 -11.73 18.88
N LEU A 25 -21.36 -10.87 17.89
CA LEU A 25 -20.14 -10.85 17.07
C LEU A 25 -19.05 -9.93 17.63
N ARG A 26 -19.34 -9.26 18.76
CA ARG A 26 -18.37 -8.36 19.38
C ARG A 26 -17.26 -9.14 20.05
N GLU A 27 -16.06 -9.02 19.51
CA GLU A 27 -14.82 -9.55 20.09
C GLU A 27 -14.16 -8.52 21.03
N SER A 28 -13.33 -9.01 21.95
CA SER A 28 -12.47 -8.13 22.75
C SER A 28 -11.53 -7.33 21.86
N PRO A 29 -11.36 -6.03 22.12
CA PRO A 29 -10.44 -5.22 21.34
C PRO A 29 -9.01 -5.77 21.39
N ARG A 30 -8.34 -5.81 20.24
CA ARG A 30 -6.95 -6.27 20.07
C ARG A 30 -6.05 -5.08 19.70
N LEU A 31 -4.78 -5.12 20.10
CA LEU A 31 -3.78 -4.15 19.67
C LEU A 31 -3.53 -4.27 18.16
N VAL A 32 -3.35 -3.11 17.54
CA VAL A 32 -3.00 -2.98 16.12
C VAL A 32 -1.74 -2.13 16.03
N VAL A 33 -0.71 -2.67 15.38
CA VAL A 33 0.55 -1.95 15.13
C VAL A 33 0.73 -1.77 13.63
N ASN A 34 0.95 -0.53 13.19
CA ASN A 34 1.31 -0.24 11.81
C ASN A 34 2.57 0.61 11.78
N GLY A 35 3.63 0.08 11.20
CA GLY A 35 4.90 0.75 11.03
C GLY A 35 5.72 0.14 9.91
N VAL A 36 6.43 0.99 9.17
CA VAL A 36 7.41 0.56 8.17
C VAL A 36 8.74 1.18 8.54
N ALA A 37 9.72 0.33 8.79
CA ALA A 37 11.09 0.74 9.04
C ALA A 37 11.79 0.99 7.70
N VAL A 38 12.09 2.25 7.43
CA VAL A 38 12.75 2.70 6.20
C VAL A 38 14.22 2.92 6.45
N ALA A 39 15.09 2.30 5.67
CA ALA A 39 16.54 2.51 5.80
C ALA A 39 16.89 4.01 5.64
N GLY A 40 17.61 4.56 6.61
CA GLY A 40 18.03 5.96 6.62
C GLY A 40 17.01 6.96 7.18
N GLU A 41 15.84 6.51 7.65
CA GLU A 41 14.81 7.37 8.25
C GLU A 41 14.48 6.91 9.67
N PRO A 42 14.19 7.82 10.63
CA PRO A 42 13.74 7.43 11.97
C PRO A 42 12.45 6.61 11.90
N LEU A 43 12.41 5.50 12.65
CA LEU A 43 11.23 4.63 12.69
C LEU A 43 10.03 5.35 13.31
N ARG A 44 8.90 5.30 12.61
CA ARG A 44 7.61 5.77 13.10
C ARG A 44 6.57 4.67 12.99
N LEU A 45 5.75 4.54 14.03
CA LEU A 45 4.67 3.56 14.03
C LEU A 45 3.45 4.09 14.81
N SER A 46 2.29 3.54 14.51
CA SER A 46 1.07 3.75 15.27
C SER A 46 0.74 2.52 16.10
N VAL A 47 0.30 2.73 17.33
CA VAL A 47 -0.32 1.71 18.16
C VAL A 47 -1.76 2.11 18.39
N THR A 48 -2.67 1.28 17.94
CA THR A 48 -4.12 1.51 18.04
C THR A 48 -4.80 0.23 18.52
N ARG A 49 -6.12 0.23 18.59
CA ARG A 49 -6.92 -0.95 18.89
C ARG A 49 -7.98 -1.19 17.84
N THR A 50 -8.44 -2.42 17.73
CA THR A 50 -9.65 -2.71 16.96
C THR A 50 -10.88 -2.11 17.66
N TRP A 51 -11.93 -1.87 16.89
CA TRP A 51 -13.20 -1.39 17.36
C TRP A 51 -14.34 -2.07 16.59
N PHE A 52 -15.48 -2.15 17.22
CA PHE A 52 -16.64 -2.77 16.57
C PHE A 52 -17.29 -1.75 15.65
N TYR A 53 -17.69 -2.15 14.46
CA TYR A 53 -18.14 -1.25 13.40
C TYR A 53 -19.39 -0.40 13.75
N THR A 54 -20.18 -0.83 14.74
CA THR A 54 -21.32 -0.05 15.25
C THR A 54 -20.94 0.95 16.34
N ASP A 55 -19.68 0.98 16.79
CA ASP A 55 -19.22 1.96 17.79
C ASP A 55 -19.10 3.34 17.13
N ASP A 56 -19.64 4.36 17.81
CA ASP A 56 -19.63 5.72 17.28
C ASP A 56 -18.25 6.36 17.44
N HIS A 57 -17.47 6.40 16.35
CA HIS A 57 -16.16 7.06 16.20
C HIS A 57 -15.24 6.98 17.43
N PRO A 58 -14.91 5.79 17.93
CA PRO A 58 -14.13 5.67 19.15
C PRO A 58 -12.71 6.17 18.94
N ASN A 59 -12.11 6.76 20.00
CA ASN A 59 -10.67 6.97 20.00
C ASN A 59 -9.96 5.61 20.08
N VAL A 60 -9.20 5.31 19.05
CA VAL A 60 -8.50 4.02 18.90
C VAL A 60 -7.01 4.10 19.21
N VAL A 61 -6.46 5.29 19.37
CA VAL A 61 -5.02 5.50 19.67
C VAL A 61 -4.72 5.06 21.10
N ILE A 62 -3.62 4.34 21.29
CA ILE A 62 -3.11 3.87 22.58
C ILE A 62 -1.81 4.65 22.89
N PRO A 63 -1.88 5.79 23.60
CA PRO A 63 -0.71 6.63 23.86
C PRO A 63 0.16 6.14 25.02
N ASP A 64 -0.34 5.25 25.86
CA ASP A 64 0.29 4.69 27.06
C ASP A 64 0.87 3.29 26.85
N ALA A 65 0.99 2.84 25.61
CA ALA A 65 1.68 1.58 25.30
C ALA A 65 3.19 1.72 25.57
N THR A 66 3.78 0.64 26.05
CA THR A 66 5.24 0.47 26.11
C THR A 66 5.68 -0.23 24.83
N VAL A 67 6.42 0.47 23.98
CA VAL A 67 6.95 -0.04 22.71
C VAL A 67 8.45 -0.18 22.82
N ARG A 68 8.96 -1.42 22.85
CA ARG A 68 10.40 -1.72 22.90
C ARG A 68 10.91 -2.13 21.54
N LEU A 69 12.00 -1.50 21.13
CA LEU A 69 12.72 -1.84 19.90
C LEU A 69 13.98 -2.63 20.24
N TYR A 70 14.18 -3.70 19.49
CA TYR A 70 15.41 -4.48 19.47
C TYR A 70 15.99 -4.45 18.05
N VAL A 71 17.31 -4.32 17.97
CA VAL A 71 18.07 -4.28 16.72
C VAL A 71 19.12 -5.37 16.77
N ASN A 72 19.11 -6.29 15.80
CA ASN A 72 20.06 -7.41 15.74
C ASN A 72 20.14 -8.18 17.08
N ASP A 73 18.96 -8.49 17.66
CA ASP A 73 18.73 -9.17 18.92
C ASP A 73 19.14 -8.39 20.20
N HIS A 74 19.58 -7.14 20.08
CA HIS A 74 19.93 -6.29 21.22
C HIS A 74 18.85 -5.24 21.46
N TYR A 75 18.52 -5.02 22.74
CA TYR A 75 17.64 -3.91 23.13
C TYR A 75 18.27 -2.58 22.73
N GLU A 76 17.50 -1.77 21.99
CA GLU A 76 17.95 -0.46 21.52
C GLU A 76 17.29 0.65 22.35
N GLU A 77 15.97 0.75 22.32
CA GLU A 77 15.24 1.79 23.03
C GLU A 77 13.78 1.42 23.35
N THR A 78 13.17 2.16 24.25
CA THR A 78 11.72 2.24 24.38
C THR A 78 11.24 3.46 23.61
N ILE A 79 10.47 3.24 22.56
CA ILE A 79 10.03 4.28 21.63
C ILE A 79 8.99 5.16 22.32
N PRO A 80 9.21 6.49 22.44
CA PRO A 80 8.27 7.40 23.08
C PRO A 80 7.07 7.69 22.16
N PHE A 81 5.92 7.95 22.79
CA PHE A 81 4.74 8.49 22.12
C PHE A 81 4.90 10.01 21.91
N VAL A 82 4.65 10.46 20.70
CA VAL A 82 4.60 11.88 20.33
C VAL A 82 3.15 12.23 20.01
N PRO A 83 2.53 13.14 20.77
CA PRO A 83 1.16 13.58 20.51
C PRO A 83 1.00 14.14 19.09
N GLY A 84 -0.15 13.94 18.51
CA GLY A 84 -0.49 14.50 17.21
C GLY A 84 -0.77 16.00 17.27
N ASP A 85 -0.77 16.65 16.12
CA ASP A 85 -1.13 18.05 15.99
C ASP A 85 -2.63 18.18 15.73
N THR A 86 -3.35 18.74 16.71
CA THR A 86 -4.80 18.96 16.63
C THR A 86 -5.19 19.98 15.56
N LEU A 87 -4.30 20.93 15.22
CA LEU A 87 -4.56 21.93 14.17
C LEU A 87 -4.61 21.32 12.79
N PHE A 88 -3.82 20.24 12.56
CA PHE A 88 -3.77 19.52 11.30
C PHE A 88 -4.53 18.18 11.34
N ASN A 89 -5.29 17.94 12.41
CA ASN A 89 -6.03 16.67 12.61
C ASN A 89 -5.12 15.43 12.51
N ALA A 90 -3.85 15.57 12.90
CA ALA A 90 -2.86 14.51 12.85
C ALA A 90 -2.92 13.66 14.13
N ALA A 91 -3.04 12.35 13.97
CA ALA A 91 -2.97 11.40 15.08
C ALA A 91 -1.56 11.36 15.68
N GLY A 92 -1.45 11.11 16.98
CA GLY A 92 -0.17 10.84 17.64
C GLY A 92 0.46 9.53 17.15
N SER A 93 1.77 9.42 17.29
CA SER A 93 2.55 8.25 16.87
C SER A 93 3.73 7.99 17.79
N TYR A 94 4.24 6.76 17.76
CA TYR A 94 5.49 6.39 18.40
C TYR A 94 6.63 6.70 17.45
N GLN A 95 7.65 7.44 17.90
CA GLN A 95 8.77 7.91 17.07
C GLN A 95 10.08 7.56 17.74
N ALA A 96 10.85 6.66 17.10
CA ALA A 96 12.15 6.24 17.56
C ALA A 96 13.22 7.30 17.29
N ALA A 97 14.26 7.34 18.10
CA ALA A 97 15.49 8.04 17.79
C ALA A 97 16.39 7.21 16.85
N PHE A 98 16.24 5.89 16.89
CA PHE A 98 16.97 4.97 16.07
C PHE A 98 16.65 5.13 14.58
N VAL A 99 17.71 5.09 13.74
CA VAL A 99 17.63 5.14 12.27
C VAL A 99 18.08 3.80 11.71
N PRO A 100 17.15 2.98 11.17
CA PRO A 100 17.46 1.66 10.62
C PRO A 100 18.44 1.72 9.43
N LYS A 101 19.21 0.67 9.26
CA LYS A 101 20.09 0.45 8.11
C LYS A 101 19.68 -0.80 7.34
N MET A 102 20.11 -0.91 6.09
CA MET A 102 19.97 -2.15 5.32
C MET A 102 20.59 -3.32 6.09
N ALA A 103 19.98 -4.49 6.00
CA ALA A 103 20.29 -5.72 6.70
C ALA A 103 20.03 -5.73 8.23
N ASP A 104 19.56 -4.62 8.83
CA ASP A 104 19.13 -4.68 10.23
C ASP A 104 17.91 -5.58 10.39
N ARG A 105 17.98 -6.47 11.39
CA ARG A 105 16.84 -7.22 11.90
C ARG A 105 16.23 -6.42 13.05
N LEU A 106 14.96 -6.07 12.92
CA LEU A 106 14.22 -5.31 13.91
C LEU A 106 13.14 -6.17 14.54
N ARG A 107 13.01 -6.11 15.87
CA ARG A 107 11.93 -6.72 16.61
C ARG A 107 11.26 -5.69 17.52
N LEU A 108 9.94 -5.66 17.48
CA LEU A 108 9.10 -4.87 18.37
C LEU A 108 8.43 -5.77 19.40
N GLU A 109 8.40 -5.29 20.64
CA GLU A 109 7.54 -5.81 21.71
C GLU A 109 6.64 -4.67 22.18
N VAL A 110 5.34 -4.88 22.14
CA VAL A 110 4.34 -3.87 22.50
C VAL A 110 3.44 -4.40 23.58
N SER A 111 3.31 -3.67 24.67
CA SER A 111 2.38 -3.94 25.75
C SER A 111 1.60 -2.70 26.15
N ALA A 112 0.33 -2.86 26.50
CA ALA A 112 -0.53 -1.79 26.94
C ALA A 112 -1.48 -2.28 28.05
N PRO A 113 -1.91 -1.39 28.98
CA PRO A 113 -2.84 -1.79 30.02
C PRO A 113 -4.16 -2.34 29.46
N GLY A 114 -4.55 -3.53 29.93
CA GLY A 114 -5.78 -4.19 29.49
C GLY A 114 -5.69 -4.98 28.19
N TYR A 115 -4.50 -5.13 27.60
CA TYR A 115 -4.25 -5.89 26.38
C TYR A 115 -3.18 -6.96 26.59
N GLU A 116 -3.25 -8.03 25.81
CA GLU A 116 -2.16 -8.99 25.71
C GLU A 116 -0.95 -8.34 25.03
N ALA A 117 0.26 -8.71 25.49
CA ALA A 117 1.49 -8.25 24.85
C ALA A 117 1.62 -8.88 23.46
N ILE A 118 2.08 -8.11 22.52
CA ILE A 118 2.24 -8.51 21.12
C ILE A 118 3.67 -8.28 20.67
N HIS A 119 4.09 -8.98 19.63
CA HIS A 119 5.42 -8.80 19.03
C HIS A 119 5.39 -8.92 17.51
N ALA A 120 6.41 -8.36 16.87
CA ALA A 120 6.61 -8.46 15.44
C ALA A 120 8.09 -8.32 15.08
N GLU A 121 8.48 -8.96 13.99
CA GLU A 121 9.83 -8.89 13.46
C GLU A 121 9.82 -8.47 11.99
N THR A 122 10.90 -7.81 11.56
CA THR A 122 11.15 -7.51 10.16
C THR A 122 12.65 -7.41 9.90
N VAL A 123 13.04 -7.55 8.63
CA VAL A 123 14.40 -7.30 8.16
C VAL A 123 14.36 -6.20 7.12
N ILE A 124 15.28 -5.25 7.22
CA ILE A 124 15.45 -4.23 6.18
C ILE A 124 16.20 -4.86 5.01
N PRO A 125 15.59 -5.02 3.83
CA PRO A 125 16.28 -5.63 2.69
C PRO A 125 17.42 -4.77 2.17
N GLN A 126 18.24 -5.34 1.29
CA GLN A 126 19.20 -4.58 0.50
C GLN A 126 18.47 -3.81 -0.61
N ALA A 127 18.91 -2.59 -0.90
CA ALA A 127 18.32 -1.82 -1.99
C ALA A 127 18.76 -2.40 -3.36
N SER A 128 17.81 -2.50 -4.30
CA SER A 128 18.12 -2.82 -5.70
C SER A 128 18.86 -1.65 -6.37
N GLN A 129 19.53 -1.91 -7.47
CA GLN A 129 20.21 -0.88 -8.23
C GLN A 129 19.34 -0.43 -9.42
N LEU A 130 18.88 0.84 -9.40
CA LEU A 130 18.32 1.49 -10.58
C LEU A 130 19.45 1.80 -11.56
N LEU A 131 19.32 1.36 -12.81
CA LEU A 131 20.34 1.52 -13.86
C LEU A 131 20.04 2.70 -14.77
N GLU A 132 18.81 2.79 -15.26
CA GLU A 132 18.36 3.81 -16.20
C GLU A 132 16.86 4.05 -16.06
N ALA A 133 16.44 5.27 -16.31
CA ALA A 133 15.04 5.62 -16.47
C ALA A 133 14.85 6.60 -17.64
N LYS A 134 13.79 6.41 -18.41
CA LYS A 134 13.41 7.29 -19.51
C LYS A 134 11.91 7.53 -19.50
N ALA A 135 11.51 8.73 -19.87
CA ALA A 135 10.12 9.13 -20.09
C ALA A 135 10.03 9.87 -21.43
N VAL A 136 9.47 9.23 -22.44
CA VAL A 136 9.43 9.74 -23.81
C VAL A 136 7.99 10.06 -24.21
N ARG A 137 7.75 11.26 -24.73
CA ARG A 137 6.46 11.66 -25.30
C ARG A 137 6.37 11.23 -26.76
N GLU A 138 5.42 10.37 -27.05
CA GLU A 138 5.19 9.85 -28.39
C GLU A 138 3.82 10.24 -28.92
N VAL A 139 3.76 10.39 -30.25
CA VAL A 139 2.51 10.46 -30.99
C VAL A 139 2.25 9.11 -31.60
N SER A 140 1.04 8.57 -31.44
CA SER A 140 0.69 7.28 -32.03
C SER A 140 0.86 7.31 -33.54
N THR A 141 1.51 6.30 -34.11
CA THR A 141 1.67 6.13 -35.56
C THR A 141 0.36 5.74 -36.25
N ALA A 142 -0.58 5.14 -35.51
CA ALA A 142 -1.88 4.72 -36.03
C ALA A 142 -2.90 5.87 -36.04
N ASP A 143 -2.80 6.79 -35.10
CA ASP A 143 -3.67 7.97 -34.98
C ASP A 143 -2.86 9.13 -34.37
N SER A 144 -2.57 10.14 -35.19
CA SER A 144 -1.78 11.31 -34.77
C SER A 144 -2.46 12.19 -33.72
N THR A 145 -3.72 11.95 -33.40
CA THR A 145 -4.43 12.61 -32.29
C THR A 145 -4.16 11.95 -30.94
N VAL A 146 -3.71 10.69 -30.92
CA VAL A 146 -3.39 9.96 -29.70
C VAL A 146 -1.94 10.22 -29.31
N LYS A 147 -1.76 10.96 -28.25
CA LYS A 147 -0.47 11.20 -27.62
C LYS A 147 -0.33 10.34 -26.38
N ARG A 148 0.85 9.77 -26.17
CA ARG A 148 1.18 8.95 -25.01
C ARG A 148 2.55 9.28 -24.44
N VAL A 149 2.78 8.91 -23.21
CA VAL A 149 4.11 8.89 -22.60
C VAL A 149 4.49 7.45 -22.34
N VAL A 150 5.67 7.07 -22.80
CA VAL A 150 6.27 5.75 -22.60
C VAL A 150 7.36 5.86 -21.56
N TYR A 151 7.31 5.01 -20.55
CA TYR A 151 8.28 4.90 -19.48
C TYR A 151 9.08 3.62 -19.65
N SER A 152 10.40 3.72 -19.55
CA SER A 152 11.31 2.57 -19.55
C SER A 152 12.25 2.69 -18.36
N ILE A 153 12.15 1.76 -17.41
CA ILE A 153 12.92 1.77 -16.17
C ILE A 153 13.68 0.48 -16.04
N SER A 154 15.01 0.57 -16.08
CA SER A 154 15.91 -0.57 -15.96
C SER A 154 16.51 -0.64 -14.57
N PHE A 155 16.51 -1.82 -13.97
CA PHE A 155 17.12 -2.08 -12.68
C PHE A 155 17.81 -3.44 -12.67
N GLN A 156 18.73 -3.64 -11.72
CA GLN A 156 19.39 -4.90 -11.43
C GLN A 156 18.80 -5.51 -10.19
N ASP A 157 18.30 -6.72 -10.31
CA ASP A 157 17.85 -7.52 -9.18
C ASP A 157 19.03 -8.16 -8.46
N ALA A 158 18.91 -8.34 -7.12
CA ALA A 158 19.94 -8.99 -6.32
C ALA A 158 19.92 -10.50 -6.55
N VAL A 159 21.09 -11.13 -6.49
CA VAL A 159 21.25 -12.57 -6.66
C VAL A 159 21.06 -13.29 -5.33
N GLU A 160 20.52 -14.52 -5.36
CA GLU A 160 20.52 -15.52 -4.27
C GLU A 160 19.42 -15.43 -3.20
N GLU A 161 18.55 -14.42 -3.22
CA GLU A 161 17.42 -14.32 -2.28
C GLU A 161 16.12 -14.06 -3.05
N GLU A 162 14.99 -14.41 -2.46
CA GLU A 162 13.70 -13.93 -2.94
C GLU A 162 13.56 -12.46 -2.60
N ASN A 163 13.46 -11.61 -3.62
CA ASN A 163 13.35 -10.18 -3.45
C ASN A 163 11.93 -9.70 -3.78
N TYR A 164 11.47 -8.73 -3.01
CA TYR A 164 10.15 -8.14 -3.15
C TYR A 164 10.29 -6.64 -3.31
N TYR A 165 9.49 -6.09 -4.20
CA TYR A 165 9.60 -4.69 -4.60
C TYR A 165 8.27 -3.97 -4.56
N LEU A 166 8.33 -2.68 -4.20
CA LEU A 166 7.27 -1.71 -4.44
C LEU A 166 7.78 -0.69 -5.46
N PHE A 167 7.09 -0.62 -6.59
CA PHE A 167 7.41 0.29 -7.69
C PHE A 167 6.42 1.45 -7.74
N ARG A 168 6.92 2.68 -7.93
CA ARG A 168 6.11 3.88 -8.03
C ARG A 168 6.76 4.87 -9.00
N LEU A 169 5.94 5.50 -9.83
CA LEU A 169 6.33 6.66 -10.64
C LEU A 169 5.63 7.92 -10.14
N GLU A 170 6.39 9.00 -10.07
CA GLU A 170 5.90 10.32 -9.67
C GLU A 170 6.26 11.34 -10.74
N GLU A 171 5.32 12.22 -11.12
CA GLU A 171 5.60 13.36 -11.97
C GLU A 171 5.90 14.60 -11.14
N GLY A 172 6.91 15.36 -11.57
CA GLY A 172 7.32 16.61 -10.97
C GLY A 172 6.84 17.81 -11.78
N ASN A 173 5.93 18.59 -11.19
CA ASN A 173 5.52 19.87 -11.74
C ASN A 173 6.32 20.98 -11.08
N LEU A 174 6.96 21.82 -11.90
CA LEU A 174 7.77 22.92 -11.40
C LEU A 174 6.88 23.98 -10.77
N ILE A 175 7.09 24.27 -9.47
CA ILE A 175 6.36 25.32 -8.73
C ILE A 175 7.13 26.63 -8.77
N ASN A 176 8.45 26.56 -8.61
CA ASN A 176 9.33 27.71 -8.56
C ASN A 176 10.59 27.45 -9.38
N GLU A 177 10.82 28.26 -10.39
CA GLU A 177 11.98 28.15 -11.28
C GLU A 177 13.28 28.57 -10.58
N VAL A 178 13.23 29.57 -9.69
CA VAL A 178 14.41 30.10 -9.01
C VAL A 178 15.03 29.08 -8.08
N ASP A 179 14.18 28.38 -7.32
CA ASP A 179 14.63 27.38 -6.30
C ASP A 179 14.57 25.95 -6.84
N SER A 180 14.20 25.75 -8.11
CA SER A 180 13.98 24.41 -8.71
C SER A 180 13.06 23.54 -7.87
N MET A 181 12.00 24.14 -7.29
CA MET A 181 11.07 23.45 -6.41
C MET A 181 9.99 22.76 -7.22
N TYR A 182 9.81 21.46 -6.97
CA TYR A 182 8.82 20.62 -7.65
C TYR A 182 7.71 20.17 -6.71
N SER A 183 6.46 20.17 -7.20
CA SER A 183 5.37 19.40 -6.64
C SER A 183 5.37 18.01 -7.27
N TRP A 184 5.35 16.98 -6.44
CA TRP A 184 5.37 15.59 -6.89
C TRP A 184 4.00 14.98 -6.75
N ARG A 185 3.53 14.30 -7.79
CA ARG A 185 2.27 13.57 -7.82
C ARG A 185 2.51 12.16 -8.33
N VAL A 186 1.96 11.17 -7.65
CA VAL A 186 1.99 9.77 -8.12
C VAL A 186 1.24 9.68 -9.44
N LEU A 187 1.86 9.02 -10.42
CA LEU A 187 1.25 8.76 -11.72
C LEU A 187 0.24 7.63 -11.61
N TYR A 188 -0.92 7.87 -12.19
CA TYR A 188 -1.90 6.82 -12.43
C TYR A 188 -1.53 6.07 -13.71
N LEU A 189 -1.16 4.78 -13.57
CA LEU A 189 -0.65 3.96 -14.65
C LEU A 189 -1.51 2.70 -14.80
N ASP A 190 -1.60 2.22 -16.02
CA ASP A 190 -2.09 0.87 -16.30
C ASP A 190 -0.91 -0.10 -16.30
N TYR A 191 -0.94 -1.05 -15.40
CA TYR A 191 0.09 -2.07 -15.24
C TYR A 191 -0.26 -3.40 -15.94
N ALA A 192 -1.42 -3.49 -16.60
CA ALA A 192 -1.92 -4.72 -17.16
C ALA A 192 -1.06 -5.31 -18.32
N GLU A 193 -0.30 -4.45 -19.01
CA GLU A 193 0.58 -4.88 -20.10
C GLU A 193 2.00 -5.24 -19.62
N GLU A 194 2.34 -4.96 -18.34
CA GLU A 194 3.68 -5.24 -17.81
C GLU A 194 3.72 -6.60 -17.10
N PRO A 195 4.46 -7.60 -17.64
CA PRO A 195 4.45 -8.96 -17.13
C PRO A 195 4.78 -9.11 -15.65
N LEU A 196 5.66 -8.25 -15.09
CA LEU A 196 6.02 -8.30 -13.68
C LEU A 196 4.83 -8.08 -12.74
N PHE A 197 3.86 -7.27 -13.15
CA PHE A 197 2.71 -6.93 -12.31
C PHE A 197 1.51 -7.86 -12.55
N VAL A 198 1.51 -8.59 -13.66
CA VAL A 198 0.41 -9.49 -14.07
C VAL A 198 0.53 -10.88 -13.47
N GLN A 199 1.74 -11.30 -13.07
CA GLN A 199 2.03 -12.66 -12.59
C GLN A 199 1.21 -13.09 -11.37
N SER A 200 0.67 -12.16 -10.63
CA SER A 200 -0.10 -12.42 -9.43
C SER A 200 -1.61 -12.54 -9.65
N THR A 201 -2.09 -12.37 -10.89
CA THR A 201 -3.52 -12.45 -11.21
C THR A 201 -3.89 -13.81 -11.80
N SER A 202 -5.08 -14.32 -11.47
CA SER A 202 -5.57 -15.58 -12.05
C SER A 202 -5.74 -15.45 -13.58
N ALA A 203 -5.63 -16.57 -14.31
CA ALA A 203 -5.86 -16.58 -15.77
C ALA A 203 -7.27 -16.06 -16.13
N LEU A 204 -8.27 -16.28 -15.27
CA LEU A 204 -9.62 -15.76 -15.45
C LEU A 204 -9.67 -14.24 -15.26
N ASP A 205 -8.97 -13.71 -14.26
CA ASP A 205 -8.87 -12.27 -14.05
C ASP A 205 -8.20 -11.57 -15.23
N GLN A 206 -7.15 -12.17 -15.80
CA GLN A 206 -6.49 -11.64 -16.98
C GLN A 206 -7.44 -11.58 -18.20
N ILE A 207 -8.29 -12.57 -18.38
CA ILE A 207 -9.23 -12.62 -19.52
C ILE A 207 -10.40 -11.65 -19.33
N LEU A 208 -10.94 -11.56 -18.10
CA LEU A 208 -12.19 -10.84 -17.84
C LEU A 208 -11.97 -9.39 -17.40
N PHE A 209 -10.82 -9.08 -16.77
CA PHE A 209 -10.60 -7.80 -16.07
C PHE A 209 -9.22 -7.18 -16.34
N SER A 210 -8.46 -7.69 -17.32
CA SER A 210 -7.08 -7.26 -17.65
C SER A 210 -6.90 -5.75 -17.90
N GLN A 211 -7.98 -5.01 -18.07
CA GLN A 211 -7.92 -3.58 -18.39
C GLN A 211 -7.77 -2.65 -17.17
N TYR A 212 -7.71 -3.18 -15.93
CA TYR A 212 -7.87 -2.35 -14.73
C TYR A 212 -6.88 -2.62 -13.59
N LEU A 213 -5.66 -3.06 -13.90
CA LEU A 213 -4.59 -3.08 -12.90
C LEU A 213 -4.06 -1.66 -12.66
N SER A 214 -4.88 -0.82 -12.04
CA SER A 214 -4.50 0.53 -11.68
C SER A 214 -4.03 0.59 -10.24
N GLY A 215 -2.85 1.19 -10.01
CA GLY A 215 -2.34 1.41 -8.66
C GLY A 215 -2.16 2.89 -8.38
N TYR A 216 -2.90 3.41 -7.41
CA TYR A 216 -2.76 4.82 -7.01
C TYR A 216 -1.45 5.05 -6.26
N ASP A 217 -0.99 4.06 -5.48
CA ASP A 217 0.20 4.16 -4.62
C ASP A 217 1.39 3.33 -5.11
N GLY A 218 1.34 2.84 -6.36
CA GLY A 218 2.32 1.95 -6.95
C GLY A 218 1.89 0.49 -6.92
N ARG A 219 2.75 -0.40 -7.41
CA ARG A 219 2.48 -1.84 -7.50
C ARG A 219 3.61 -2.62 -6.86
N VAL A 220 3.25 -3.72 -6.20
CA VAL A 220 4.23 -4.67 -5.68
C VAL A 220 4.44 -5.83 -6.64
N PHE A 221 5.66 -6.36 -6.67
CA PHE A 221 6.02 -7.56 -7.42
C PHE A 221 7.14 -8.32 -6.71
N SER A 222 7.31 -9.60 -7.08
CA SER A 222 8.44 -10.44 -6.68
C SER A 222 9.40 -10.63 -7.84
N ASP A 223 10.62 -11.02 -7.53
CA ASP A 223 11.67 -11.32 -8.51
C ASP A 223 11.58 -12.73 -9.13
N GLU A 224 10.54 -13.51 -8.82
CA GLU A 224 10.40 -14.93 -9.18
C GLU A 224 10.82 -15.25 -10.62
N THR A 225 10.56 -14.34 -11.57
CA THR A 225 10.88 -14.53 -13.00
C THR A 225 12.17 -13.82 -13.44
N ILE A 226 12.72 -12.93 -12.60
CA ILE A 226 13.86 -12.06 -12.95
C ILE A 226 15.05 -12.22 -12.01
N ASN A 227 14.98 -13.15 -11.05
CA ASN A 227 15.98 -13.34 -9.99
C ASN A 227 17.41 -13.25 -10.54
N GLY A 228 18.20 -12.32 -10.00
CA GLY A 228 19.59 -12.04 -10.36
C GLY A 228 19.81 -11.40 -11.72
N LYS A 229 18.77 -10.96 -12.42
CA LYS A 229 18.87 -10.39 -13.77
C LYS A 229 18.59 -8.88 -13.78
N SER A 230 19.13 -8.22 -14.80
CA SER A 230 18.64 -6.90 -15.17
C SER A 230 17.28 -7.03 -15.88
N TYR A 231 16.34 -6.17 -15.49
CA TYR A 231 15.02 -6.10 -16.11
C TYR A 231 14.67 -4.66 -16.46
N THR A 232 13.84 -4.49 -17.51
CA THR A 232 13.32 -3.17 -17.89
C THR A 232 11.81 -3.20 -17.86
N ILE A 233 11.25 -2.52 -16.86
CA ILE A 233 9.81 -2.25 -16.75
C ILE A 233 9.42 -1.27 -17.84
N ARG A 234 8.37 -1.60 -18.60
CA ARG A 234 7.82 -0.74 -19.65
C ARG A 234 6.36 -0.45 -19.40
N LEU A 235 6.05 0.82 -19.20
CA LEU A 235 4.71 1.31 -18.93
C LEU A 235 4.36 2.44 -19.88
N GLN A 236 3.06 2.66 -20.05
CA GLN A 236 2.58 3.79 -20.85
C GLN A 236 1.36 4.44 -20.20
N THR A 237 1.16 5.70 -20.48
CA THR A 237 -0.05 6.43 -20.11
C THR A 237 -0.45 7.42 -21.19
N SER A 238 -1.75 7.75 -21.24
CA SER A 238 -2.22 8.82 -22.11
C SER A 238 -1.71 10.17 -21.61
N THR A 239 -1.36 11.08 -22.53
CA THR A 239 -0.96 12.45 -22.19
C THR A 239 -2.05 13.24 -21.46
N HIS A 240 -3.32 12.79 -21.46
CA HIS A 240 -4.37 13.40 -20.65
C HIS A 240 -4.09 13.32 -19.15
N TYR A 241 -3.28 12.32 -18.71
CA TYR A 241 -2.91 12.14 -17.31
C TYR A 241 -1.56 12.77 -16.94
N VAL A 242 -0.82 13.29 -17.94
CA VAL A 242 0.49 13.92 -17.73
C VAL A 242 0.41 15.36 -18.21
N SER A 243 0.62 16.31 -17.30
CA SER A 243 0.62 17.75 -17.65
C SER A 243 1.74 18.06 -18.65
N GLU A 244 1.47 18.94 -19.62
CA GLU A 244 2.53 19.50 -20.51
C GLU A 244 3.58 20.30 -19.71
N ALA A 245 3.21 20.82 -18.54
CA ALA A 245 4.12 21.48 -17.61
C ALA A 245 5.01 20.51 -16.82
N THR A 246 4.74 19.20 -16.88
CA THR A 246 5.57 18.19 -16.20
C THR A 246 6.93 18.13 -16.85
N LYS A 247 7.97 18.42 -16.07
CA LYS A 247 9.37 18.47 -16.50
C LYS A 247 10.16 17.25 -16.06
N ARG A 248 9.81 16.63 -14.94
CA ARG A 248 10.57 15.57 -14.30
C ARG A 248 9.73 14.35 -13.97
N LEU A 249 10.36 13.19 -14.15
CA LEU A 249 9.91 11.90 -13.63
C LEU A 249 10.79 11.53 -12.45
N ARG A 250 10.16 11.06 -11.36
CA ARG A 250 10.82 10.38 -10.26
C ARG A 250 10.40 8.92 -10.24
N VAL A 251 11.37 8.05 -10.37
CA VAL A 251 11.23 6.61 -10.19
C VAL A 251 11.54 6.28 -8.75
N ARG A 252 10.68 5.53 -8.10
CA ARG A 252 10.93 4.93 -6.79
C ARG A 252 10.81 3.42 -6.91
N LEU A 253 11.89 2.74 -6.58
CA LEU A 253 11.95 1.29 -6.45
C LEU A 253 12.38 0.97 -5.03
N TYR A 254 11.45 0.47 -4.24
CA TYR A 254 11.72 0.08 -2.86
C TYR A 254 11.90 -1.43 -2.82
N ALA A 255 13.03 -1.91 -2.31
CA ALA A 255 13.10 -3.28 -1.84
C ALA A 255 12.36 -3.36 -0.50
N ILE A 256 11.45 -4.31 -0.35
CA ILE A 256 10.57 -4.43 0.81
C ILE A 256 10.65 -5.84 1.42
N SER A 257 10.43 -5.95 2.73
CA SER A 257 10.40 -7.24 3.39
C SER A 257 9.25 -8.12 2.87
N ALA A 258 9.41 -9.45 2.95
CA ALA A 258 8.40 -10.41 2.51
C ALA A 258 7.02 -10.17 3.18
N ASP A 259 7.01 -9.85 4.47
CA ASP A 259 5.77 -9.57 5.18
C ASP A 259 5.10 -8.28 4.72
N TYR A 260 5.90 -7.24 4.44
CA TYR A 260 5.36 -6.00 3.91
C TYR A 260 4.83 -6.18 2.48
N TYR A 261 5.49 -7.00 1.67
CA TYR A 261 4.98 -7.41 0.35
C TYR A 261 3.62 -8.12 0.47
N ARG A 262 3.51 -9.15 1.34
CA ARG A 262 2.25 -9.88 1.54
C ARG A 262 1.12 -8.96 2.00
N TYR A 263 1.42 -8.04 2.92
CA TYR A 263 0.45 -7.04 3.38
C TYR A 263 -0.04 -6.16 2.22
N LEU A 264 0.87 -5.53 1.48
CA LEU A 264 0.52 -4.67 0.34
C LEU A 264 -0.18 -5.46 -0.76
N LYS A 265 0.24 -6.70 -1.02
CA LYS A 265 -0.40 -7.57 -2.01
C LYS A 265 -1.87 -7.85 -1.64
N THR A 266 -2.16 -8.17 -0.38
CA THR A 266 -3.55 -8.38 0.06
C THR A 266 -4.40 -7.12 -0.05
N LEU A 267 -3.84 -5.93 0.20
CA LEU A 267 -4.54 -4.66 -0.02
C LEU A 267 -4.82 -4.41 -1.51
N GLN A 268 -3.85 -4.70 -2.37
CA GLN A 268 -4.04 -4.56 -3.82
C GLN A 268 -5.10 -5.55 -4.34
N ASP A 269 -5.07 -6.80 -3.89
CA ASP A 269 -6.04 -7.82 -4.26
C ASP A 269 -7.47 -7.47 -3.81
N GLN A 270 -7.62 -6.74 -2.68
CA GLN A 270 -8.92 -6.19 -2.27
C GLN A 270 -9.39 -5.03 -3.16
N SER A 271 -8.45 -4.19 -3.63
CA SER A 271 -8.76 -2.99 -4.39
C SER A 271 -8.93 -3.23 -5.88
N ASP A 272 -8.26 -4.27 -6.41
CA ASP A 272 -8.32 -4.60 -7.83
C ASP A 272 -9.71 -5.15 -8.20
N ARG A 273 -10.20 -4.76 -9.36
CA ARG A 273 -11.42 -5.36 -9.93
C ARG A 273 -11.09 -6.75 -10.45
N SER A 274 -11.47 -7.76 -9.67
CA SER A 274 -11.23 -9.16 -9.99
C SER A 274 -12.52 -9.96 -9.98
N PHE A 275 -12.53 -11.13 -10.60
CA PHE A 275 -13.66 -12.05 -10.52
C PHE A 275 -13.92 -12.49 -9.07
N ALA A 276 -12.84 -12.69 -8.29
CA ALA A 276 -12.93 -13.03 -6.88
C ALA A 276 -13.68 -11.94 -6.09
N ASN A 277 -13.37 -10.66 -6.31
CA ASN A 277 -14.05 -9.55 -5.63
C ASN A 277 -15.53 -9.45 -6.04
N HIS A 278 -15.87 -9.72 -7.29
CA HIS A 278 -17.28 -9.80 -7.69
C HIS A 278 -18.05 -10.95 -7.03
N LEU A 279 -17.39 -12.09 -6.78
CA LEU A 279 -17.99 -13.19 -6.02
C LEU A 279 -18.17 -12.82 -4.53
N ILE A 280 -17.21 -12.11 -3.95
CA ILE A 280 -17.29 -11.58 -2.57
C ILE A 280 -18.47 -10.61 -2.46
N ASP A 281 -18.58 -9.65 -3.37
CA ASP A 281 -19.67 -8.67 -3.41
C ASP A 281 -21.05 -9.33 -3.57
N ALA A 282 -21.12 -10.45 -4.30
CA ALA A 282 -22.31 -11.25 -4.45
C ALA A 282 -22.58 -12.19 -3.26
N GLY A 283 -21.72 -12.23 -2.24
CA GLY A 283 -21.82 -13.13 -1.10
C GLY A 283 -21.54 -14.61 -1.42
N LEU A 284 -20.85 -14.87 -2.53
CA LEU A 284 -20.49 -16.21 -3.01
C LEU A 284 -19.07 -16.65 -2.66
N ALA A 285 -18.27 -15.76 -2.08
CA ALA A 285 -16.92 -16.04 -1.59
C ALA A 285 -16.64 -15.29 -0.29
N GLU A 286 -15.66 -15.77 0.47
CA GLU A 286 -15.20 -15.09 1.69
C GLU A 286 -14.37 -13.83 1.35
N PRO A 287 -14.50 -12.74 2.13
CA PRO A 287 -13.67 -11.55 1.99
C PRO A 287 -12.18 -11.87 2.14
N ILE A 288 -11.35 -11.20 1.32
CA ILE A 288 -9.89 -11.28 1.44
C ILE A 288 -9.48 -10.72 2.80
N ARG A 289 -8.80 -11.51 3.60
CA ARG A 289 -8.23 -11.07 4.87
C ARG A 289 -6.90 -10.35 4.61
N VAL A 290 -6.76 -9.14 5.15
CA VAL A 290 -5.48 -8.42 5.11
C VAL A 290 -4.44 -9.19 5.91
N TYR A 291 -3.27 -9.42 5.32
CA TYR A 291 -2.16 -10.08 5.98
C TYR A 291 -1.66 -9.27 7.18
N SER A 292 -1.23 -9.95 8.23
CA SER A 292 -0.62 -9.36 9.43
C SER A 292 0.56 -10.21 9.88
N ASN A 293 1.67 -9.59 10.26
CA ASN A 293 2.81 -10.24 10.90
C ASN A 293 2.94 -9.87 12.40
N ILE A 294 1.88 -9.34 13.00
CA ILE A 294 1.86 -9.02 14.43
C ILE A 294 1.35 -10.23 15.20
N ASP A 295 2.22 -10.90 15.91
CA ASP A 295 1.84 -12.05 16.75
C ASP A 295 1.10 -11.57 18.00
N GLY A 296 -0.08 -12.17 18.26
CA GLY A 296 -1.02 -11.75 19.29
C GLY A 296 -1.85 -10.53 18.95
N GLY A 297 -1.57 -9.80 17.84
CA GLY A 297 -2.23 -8.58 17.44
C GLY A 297 -2.67 -8.55 15.98
N LEU A 298 -2.78 -7.35 15.43
CA LEU A 298 -3.08 -7.08 14.02
C LEU A 298 -2.20 -5.95 13.48
N GLY A 299 -2.13 -5.82 12.16
CA GLY A 299 -1.41 -4.76 11.47
C GLY A 299 -0.14 -5.24 10.79
N ILE A 300 0.83 -4.36 10.60
CA ILE A 300 2.06 -4.65 9.87
C ILE A 300 3.28 -3.96 10.51
N PHE A 301 4.36 -4.71 10.63
CA PHE A 301 5.70 -4.18 10.86
C PHE A 301 6.58 -4.60 9.70
N GLY A 302 6.82 -3.68 8.75
CA GLY A 302 7.55 -3.93 7.51
C GLY A 302 8.92 -3.30 7.47
N GLY A 303 9.83 -3.87 6.65
CA GLY A 303 11.12 -3.32 6.32
C GLY A 303 11.15 -2.77 4.90
N CYS A 304 11.87 -1.68 4.67
CA CYS A 304 11.93 -0.99 3.39
C CYS A 304 13.31 -0.37 3.15
N ALA A 305 13.91 -0.64 1.99
CA ALA A 305 15.11 0.04 1.51
C ALA A 305 14.79 0.85 0.24
N PRO A 306 14.77 2.19 0.33
CA PRO A 306 14.40 3.04 -0.79
C PRO A 306 15.54 3.15 -1.81
N ASN A 307 15.19 3.14 -3.10
CA ASN A 307 16.04 3.64 -4.18
C ASN A 307 15.22 4.58 -5.06
N ARG A 308 15.85 5.65 -5.53
CA ARG A 308 15.19 6.65 -6.37
C ARG A 308 16.10 7.15 -7.49
N MET A 309 15.48 7.49 -8.61
CA MET A 309 16.12 8.16 -9.73
C MET A 309 15.21 9.26 -10.26
N GLU A 310 15.77 10.39 -10.65
CA GLU A 310 15.04 11.48 -11.26
C GLU A 310 15.60 11.75 -12.64
N VAL A 311 14.71 11.86 -13.63
CA VAL A 311 15.09 12.13 -15.02
C VAL A 311 14.13 13.18 -15.61
N ASP A 312 14.61 13.89 -16.62
CA ASP A 312 13.77 14.81 -17.38
C ASP A 312 12.93 14.04 -18.43
N TYR A 313 11.80 14.60 -18.81
CA TYR A 313 11.00 14.07 -19.92
C TYR A 313 11.64 14.44 -21.25
N GLU A 314 11.74 13.47 -22.16
CA GLU A 314 12.21 13.62 -23.54
C GLU A 314 11.06 13.88 -24.52
#